data_0390a6b5a7f9c616101eeb909b6fc83a
#
_entry.id   0390a6b5a7f9c616101eeb909b6fc83a
#
_cell.length_a   1.000
_cell.length_b   1.000
_cell.length_c   1.000
_cell.angle_alpha   90.00
_cell.angle_beta   90.00
_cell.angle_gamma   90.00
#
_symmetry.space_group_name_H-M   'P 1'
#
loop_
_entity.id
_entity.type
_entity.pdbx_description
1 polymer ?
#
loop_
_entity_poly.entity_id
_entity_poly.type
_entity_poly.pdbx_seq_one_letter_code
_entity_poly.pdbx_strand_id
1 'polypeptide(L)'
;MKILDLGCGRNKLKGAFGVDFVKLQGVDFVYDLNKTLPKRFHNKFGVVYSNGVLDHLGNPMLFLEGCKKYLKKNGKLIVIVDNGDYWRYHLHLGNYHADLWEKDFPGHPEVHHKMLFQMKHIVKILKLLNFKITKTSYIRLTGTWRDYHIDYLFPKHLGCNFMQIESIKI
;
A
#
# COMPACT_ATOMS: atom_id res chain seq x y z
N MET A 1 -20.92 1.60 4.02
CA MET A 1 -19.77 1.62 4.97
C MET A 1 -18.76 2.63 4.43
N LYS A 2 -18.23 3.57 5.26
CA LYS A 2 -17.25 4.58 4.79
C LYS A 2 -15.90 3.92 4.56
N ILE A 3 -15.27 4.23 3.43
CA ILE A 3 -13.95 3.76 3.02
C ILE A 3 -12.98 4.95 3.03
N LEU A 4 -11.79 4.78 3.56
CA LEU A 4 -10.66 5.70 3.45
C LEU A 4 -9.62 5.08 2.52
N ASP A 5 -9.24 5.80 1.47
CA ASP A 5 -8.23 5.39 0.50
C ASP A 5 -6.98 6.26 0.68
N LEU A 6 -5.92 5.67 1.21
CA LEU A 6 -4.67 6.34 1.54
C LEU A 6 -3.65 6.12 0.42
N GLY A 7 -3.15 7.21 -0.16
CA GLY A 7 -2.34 7.18 -1.36
C GLY A 7 -3.17 6.85 -2.60
N CYS A 8 -4.34 7.48 -2.71
CA CYS A 8 -5.33 7.12 -3.73
C CYS A 8 -4.89 7.47 -5.16
N GLY A 9 -3.92 8.37 -5.34
CA GLY A 9 -3.45 8.79 -6.65
C GLY A 9 -4.60 9.22 -7.58
N ARG A 10 -4.47 8.82 -8.84
CA ARG A 10 -5.50 9.02 -9.88
C ARG A 10 -6.59 7.93 -9.86
N ASN A 11 -6.36 6.84 -9.15
CA ASN A 11 -7.18 5.62 -9.18
C ASN A 11 -7.94 5.37 -7.87
N LYS A 12 -8.46 6.45 -7.27
CA LYS A 12 -9.25 6.37 -6.04
C LYS A 12 -10.35 5.31 -6.14
N LEU A 13 -10.49 4.50 -5.11
CA LEU A 13 -11.60 3.55 -5.01
C LEU A 13 -12.95 4.26 -5.08
N LYS A 14 -13.87 3.71 -5.87
CA LYS A 14 -15.23 4.26 -6.03
C LYS A 14 -15.92 4.37 -4.66
N GLY A 15 -16.41 5.58 -4.34
CA GLY A 15 -17.10 5.85 -3.10
C GLY A 15 -16.21 6.00 -1.86
N ALA A 16 -14.88 5.96 -2.02
CA ALA A 16 -13.95 6.22 -0.92
C ALA A 16 -13.69 7.71 -0.73
N PHE A 17 -13.27 8.08 0.48
CA PHE A 17 -12.61 9.35 0.76
C PHE A 17 -11.11 9.18 0.50
N GLY A 18 -10.60 9.89 -0.50
CA GLY A 18 -9.22 9.76 -0.97
C GLY A 18 -8.28 10.76 -0.31
N VAL A 19 -7.14 10.28 0.16
CA VAL A 19 -6.05 11.10 0.70
C VAL A 19 -4.80 10.82 -0.11
N ASP A 20 -4.10 11.88 -0.51
CA ASP A 20 -2.81 11.77 -1.19
C ASP A 20 -1.92 12.97 -0.83
N PHE A 21 -0.60 12.87 -1.07
CA PHE A 21 0.32 13.98 -0.83
C PHE A 21 0.27 15.02 -1.96
N VAL A 22 -0.21 14.63 -3.17
CA VAL A 22 -0.36 15.51 -4.34
C VAL A 22 -1.83 15.81 -4.59
N LYS A 23 -2.12 17.02 -5.04
CA LYS A 23 -3.47 17.41 -5.50
C LYS A 23 -3.72 16.85 -6.90
N LEU A 24 -4.46 15.75 -6.97
CA LEU A 24 -4.89 15.12 -8.22
C LEU A 24 -6.42 15.11 -8.31
N GLN A 25 -6.94 14.86 -9.53
CA GLN A 25 -8.37 14.66 -9.71
C GLN A 25 -8.82 13.46 -8.87
N GLY A 26 -9.84 13.66 -8.05
CA GLY A 26 -10.37 12.62 -7.16
C GLY A 26 -9.77 12.61 -5.75
N VAL A 27 -8.69 13.34 -5.48
CA VAL A 27 -8.15 13.51 -4.12
C VAL A 27 -9.02 14.46 -3.32
N ASP A 28 -9.61 13.98 -2.23
CA ASP A 28 -10.49 14.75 -1.34
C ASP A 28 -9.72 15.55 -0.30
N PHE A 29 -8.56 15.02 0.14
CA PHE A 29 -7.73 15.67 1.15
C PHE A 29 -6.23 15.47 0.83
N VAL A 30 -5.53 16.59 0.63
CA VAL A 30 -4.06 16.57 0.41
C VAL A 30 -3.37 16.53 1.75
N TYR A 31 -2.55 15.49 1.98
CA TYR A 31 -1.87 15.31 3.26
C TYR A 31 -0.65 14.38 3.14
N ASP A 32 0.41 14.72 3.88
CA ASP A 32 1.62 13.89 3.99
C ASP A 32 1.36 12.66 4.86
N LEU A 33 1.36 11.49 4.24
CA LEU A 33 1.10 10.20 4.91
C LEU A 33 2.25 9.71 5.79
N ASN A 34 3.40 10.40 5.82
CA ASN A 34 4.41 10.21 6.87
C ASN A 34 3.95 10.75 8.22
N LYS A 35 2.81 11.45 8.26
CA LYS A 35 2.17 11.98 9.47
C LYS A 35 0.83 11.31 9.71
N THR A 36 0.43 11.23 10.98
CA THR A 36 -0.92 10.76 11.33
C THR A 36 -1.96 11.80 10.93
N LEU A 37 -3.03 11.38 10.22
CA LEU A 37 -4.15 12.26 9.88
C LEU A 37 -4.77 12.90 11.14
N PRO A 38 -5.36 14.10 11.00
CA PRO A 38 -6.01 14.81 12.10
C PRO A 38 -7.06 13.97 12.84
N LYS A 39 -7.29 14.26 14.12
CA LYS A 39 -8.24 13.53 15.00
C LYS A 39 -9.65 13.39 14.41
N ARG A 40 -10.08 14.33 13.54
CA ARG A 40 -11.39 14.26 12.87
C ARG A 40 -11.57 13.01 12.01
N PHE A 41 -10.50 12.30 11.65
CA PHE A 41 -10.54 11.03 10.89
C PHE A 41 -10.62 9.79 11.78
N HIS A 42 -10.37 9.91 13.08
CA HIS A 42 -10.32 8.76 13.99
C HIS A 42 -11.69 8.10 14.15
N ASN A 43 -11.72 6.77 14.15
CA ASN A 43 -12.92 5.91 14.33
C ASN A 43 -14.07 6.23 13.36
N LYS A 44 -13.75 6.66 12.13
CA LYS A 44 -14.76 7.08 11.14
C LYS A 44 -15.01 6.05 10.05
N PHE A 45 -14.04 5.17 9.76
CA PHE A 45 -14.06 4.32 8.59
C PHE A 45 -14.27 2.85 8.96
N GLY A 46 -15.08 2.17 8.16
CA GLY A 46 -15.24 0.73 8.26
C GLY A 46 -14.16 -0.03 7.49
N VAL A 47 -13.59 0.63 6.47
CA VAL A 47 -12.44 0.13 5.71
C VAL A 47 -11.40 1.23 5.60
N VAL A 48 -10.13 0.88 5.80
CA VAL A 48 -8.96 1.65 5.37
C VAL A 48 -8.26 0.82 4.30
N TYR A 49 -8.04 1.42 3.15
CA TYR A 49 -7.37 0.82 2.01
C TYR A 49 -6.11 1.60 1.68
N SER A 50 -5.06 0.91 1.30
CA SER A 50 -3.80 1.50 0.86
C SER A 50 -3.14 0.57 -0.16
N ASN A 51 -2.75 1.13 -1.30
CA ASN A 51 -2.14 0.40 -2.41
C ASN A 51 -0.92 1.16 -2.93
N GLY A 52 0.27 0.54 -2.88
CA GLY A 52 1.53 1.13 -3.34
C GLY A 52 1.92 2.38 -2.53
N VAL A 53 1.83 2.35 -1.20
CA VAL A 53 2.14 3.50 -0.34
C VAL A 53 3.19 3.15 0.71
N LEU A 54 3.06 1.98 1.34
CA LEU A 54 3.84 1.64 2.53
C LEU A 54 5.35 1.63 2.27
N ASP A 55 5.75 1.23 1.08
CA ASP A 55 7.11 1.15 0.57
C ASP A 55 7.75 2.52 0.28
N HIS A 56 6.93 3.56 0.11
CA HIS A 56 7.37 4.94 -0.10
C HIS A 56 7.54 5.74 1.20
N LEU A 57 7.01 5.24 2.32
CA LEU A 57 7.00 5.98 3.58
C LEU A 57 8.31 5.83 4.37
N GLY A 58 8.71 6.90 5.05
CA GLY A 58 9.86 6.88 5.95
C GLY A 58 9.60 6.12 7.26
N ASN A 59 8.33 6.05 7.70
CA ASN A 59 7.94 5.32 8.91
C ASN A 59 6.66 4.51 8.70
N PRO A 60 6.76 3.28 8.16
CA PRO A 60 5.62 2.42 7.92
C PRO A 60 4.87 1.99 9.19
N MET A 61 5.57 1.92 10.35
CA MET A 61 4.95 1.62 11.63
C MET A 61 3.95 2.71 12.02
N LEU A 62 4.37 3.99 11.98
CA LEU A 62 3.52 5.14 12.27
C LEU A 62 2.29 5.20 11.36
N PHE A 63 2.47 4.89 10.07
CA PHE A 63 1.38 4.82 9.12
C PHE A 63 0.34 3.74 9.48
N LEU A 64 0.79 2.53 9.79
CA LEU A 64 -0.10 1.42 10.18
C LEU A 64 -0.79 1.66 11.52
N GLU A 65 -0.13 2.32 12.49
CA GLU A 65 -0.75 2.82 13.72
C GLU A 65 -1.85 3.86 13.41
N GLY A 66 -1.57 4.77 12.48
CA GLY A 66 -2.56 5.72 11.98
C GLY A 66 -3.77 5.01 11.40
N CYS A 67 -3.57 4.03 10.52
CA CYS A 67 -4.65 3.21 9.95
C CYS A 67 -5.54 2.61 11.05
N LYS A 68 -4.94 2.09 12.13
CA LYS A 68 -5.70 1.58 13.28
C LYS A 68 -6.56 2.65 13.93
N LYS A 69 -6.04 3.88 14.09
CA LYS A 69 -6.80 5.00 14.68
C LYS A 69 -7.99 5.41 13.82
N TYR A 70 -7.89 5.35 12.50
CA TYR A 70 -8.97 5.76 11.58
C TYR A 70 -10.12 4.74 11.53
N LEU A 71 -9.81 3.47 11.73
CA LEU A 71 -10.76 2.37 11.72
C LEU A 71 -11.70 2.41 12.93
N LYS A 72 -12.99 2.14 12.67
CA LYS A 72 -13.95 1.74 13.71
C LYS A 72 -13.54 0.40 14.33
N LYS A 73 -14.13 0.06 15.47
CA LYS A 73 -14.04 -1.29 16.03
C LYS A 73 -14.49 -2.31 14.97
N ASN A 74 -13.76 -3.41 14.83
CA ASN A 74 -13.97 -4.44 13.81
C ASN A 74 -13.82 -3.91 12.35
N GLY A 75 -13.28 -2.73 12.14
CA GLY A 75 -12.99 -2.20 10.81
C GLY A 75 -11.86 -2.96 10.13
N LYS A 76 -11.91 -3.03 8.81
CA LYS A 76 -10.97 -3.77 7.98
C LYS A 76 -9.85 -2.87 7.46
N LEU A 77 -8.60 -3.31 7.59
CA LEU A 77 -7.44 -2.74 6.89
C LEU A 77 -7.07 -3.65 5.72
N ILE A 78 -6.89 -3.05 4.55
CA ILE A 78 -6.39 -3.72 3.34
C ILE A 78 -5.13 -2.98 2.91
N VAL A 79 -3.99 -3.67 2.91
CA VAL A 79 -2.71 -3.14 2.44
C VAL A 79 -2.26 -3.94 1.24
N ILE A 80 -1.97 -3.25 0.15
CA ILE A 80 -1.30 -3.79 -1.02
C ILE A 80 0.03 -3.07 -1.15
N VAL A 81 1.11 -3.81 -1.32
CA VAL A 81 2.46 -3.27 -1.37
C VAL A 81 3.31 -4.14 -2.29
N ASP A 82 4.39 -3.59 -2.82
CA ASP A 82 5.34 -4.32 -3.63
C ASP A 82 5.93 -5.50 -2.85
N ASN A 83 6.06 -6.62 -3.54
CA ASN A 83 6.56 -7.86 -2.98
C ASN A 83 8.10 -7.89 -3.06
N GLY A 84 8.76 -7.68 -1.95
CA GLY A 84 10.23 -7.70 -1.87
C GLY A 84 10.87 -9.05 -2.18
N ASP A 85 10.11 -10.15 -2.19
CA ASP A 85 10.58 -11.46 -2.65
C ASP A 85 10.45 -11.64 -4.18
N TYR A 86 9.89 -10.67 -4.90
CA TYR A 86 9.75 -10.76 -6.35
C TYR A 86 11.11 -10.91 -7.01
N TRP A 87 11.30 -11.97 -7.81
CA TRP A 87 12.61 -12.38 -8.32
C TRP A 87 13.37 -11.29 -9.09
N ARG A 88 12.65 -10.37 -9.75
CA ARG A 88 13.26 -9.27 -10.52
C ARG A 88 13.99 -8.25 -9.65
N TYR A 89 13.53 -8.04 -8.41
CA TYR A 89 14.23 -7.16 -7.47
C TYR A 89 15.60 -7.71 -7.09
N HIS A 90 15.75 -9.05 -7.04
CA HIS A 90 17.03 -9.69 -6.73
C HIS A 90 18.05 -9.67 -7.89
N LEU A 91 17.59 -9.47 -9.11
CA LEU A 91 18.46 -9.36 -10.29
C LEU A 91 18.83 -7.91 -10.65
N HIS A 92 18.64 -6.94 -9.74
CA HIS A 92 18.83 -5.51 -10.00
C HIS A 92 18.05 -4.96 -11.22
N LEU A 93 17.08 -5.72 -11.72
CA LEU A 93 16.16 -5.28 -12.77
C LEU A 93 15.03 -4.41 -12.22
N GLY A 94 15.09 -4.11 -10.93
CA GLY A 94 13.97 -3.61 -10.14
C GLY A 94 13.92 -2.11 -9.84
N ASN A 95 14.77 -1.28 -10.43
CA ASN A 95 14.57 0.19 -10.41
C ASN A 95 13.41 0.63 -11.32
N TYR A 96 12.62 -0.33 -11.73
CA TYR A 96 11.63 -0.25 -12.76
C TYR A 96 10.44 0.66 -12.43
N HIS A 97 10.16 0.88 -11.15
CA HIS A 97 9.06 1.72 -10.71
C HIS A 97 9.46 3.19 -10.51
N ALA A 98 10.68 3.43 -10.05
CA ALA A 98 11.17 4.78 -9.82
C ALA A 98 11.15 5.62 -11.10
N ASP A 99 11.65 5.07 -12.21
CA ASP A 99 11.78 5.78 -13.48
C ASP A 99 10.45 6.20 -14.09
N LEU A 100 9.39 5.44 -13.87
CA LEU A 100 8.07 5.75 -14.42
C LEU A 100 7.35 6.83 -13.62
N TRP A 101 7.44 6.76 -12.30
CA TRP A 101 6.85 7.75 -11.41
C TRP A 101 7.62 9.07 -11.45
N GLU A 102 8.93 9.02 -11.68
CA GLU A 102 9.75 10.22 -11.83
C GLU A 102 9.38 11.03 -13.08
N LYS A 103 8.94 10.37 -14.16
CA LYS A 103 8.37 11.07 -15.34
C LYS A 103 7.06 11.78 -15.01
N ASP A 104 6.21 11.17 -14.20
CA ASP A 104 4.91 11.73 -13.83
C ASP A 104 5.02 12.79 -12.72
N PHE A 105 6.04 12.68 -11.87
CA PHE A 105 6.27 13.54 -10.70
C PHE A 105 7.76 13.92 -10.56
N PRO A 106 8.32 14.69 -11.52
CA PRO A 106 9.74 15.05 -11.49
C PRO A 106 10.08 15.86 -10.24
N GLY A 107 11.18 15.47 -9.58
CA GLY A 107 11.68 16.15 -8.39
C GLY A 107 10.92 15.83 -7.07
N HIS A 108 10.08 14.79 -7.07
CA HIS A 108 9.39 14.31 -5.87
C HIS A 108 10.05 13.05 -5.32
N PRO A 109 10.97 13.14 -4.34
CA PRO A 109 11.64 11.98 -3.74
C PRO A 109 10.67 11.03 -3.02
N GLU A 110 9.45 11.47 -2.75
CA GLU A 110 8.40 10.68 -2.13
C GLU A 110 7.94 9.51 -2.99
N VAL A 111 8.13 9.58 -4.30
CA VAL A 111 7.71 8.52 -5.24
C VAL A 111 8.71 7.38 -5.34
N HIS A 112 9.90 7.50 -4.73
CA HIS A 112 10.88 6.42 -4.71
C HIS A 112 10.56 5.40 -3.63
N HIS A 113 10.75 4.12 -3.94
CA HIS A 113 10.67 3.06 -2.94
C HIS A 113 11.80 3.21 -1.93
N LYS A 114 11.44 3.36 -0.67
CA LYS A 114 12.41 3.47 0.45
C LYS A 114 12.68 2.13 1.09
N MET A 115 11.74 1.19 0.95
CA MET A 115 11.79 -0.13 1.57
C MET A 115 11.17 -1.19 0.68
N LEU A 116 11.67 -2.41 0.79
CA LEU A 116 11.05 -3.60 0.23
C LEU A 116 10.57 -4.50 1.37
N PHE A 117 9.33 -4.94 1.30
CA PHE A 117 8.74 -5.78 2.33
C PHE A 117 8.55 -7.21 1.83
N GLN A 118 8.83 -8.16 2.73
CA GLN A 118 8.32 -9.52 2.60
C GLN A 118 6.99 -9.63 3.35
N MET A 119 6.12 -10.55 2.93
CA MET A 119 4.81 -10.79 3.57
C MET A 119 4.92 -10.94 5.09
N LYS A 120 5.93 -11.71 5.56
CA LYS A 120 6.16 -11.95 7.00
C LYS A 120 6.44 -10.68 7.79
N HIS A 121 7.08 -9.66 7.19
CA HIS A 121 7.41 -8.40 7.86
C HIS A 121 6.12 -7.62 8.17
N ILE A 122 5.26 -7.44 7.18
CA ILE A 122 3.99 -6.69 7.36
C ILE A 122 3.06 -7.44 8.31
N VAL A 123 2.94 -8.76 8.15
CA VAL A 123 2.14 -9.60 9.06
C VAL A 123 2.63 -9.47 10.51
N LYS A 124 3.95 -9.45 10.73
CA LYS A 124 4.54 -9.28 12.07
C LYS A 124 4.18 -7.90 12.65
N ILE A 125 4.34 -6.82 11.86
CA ILE A 125 4.00 -5.46 12.29
C ILE A 125 2.51 -5.36 12.64
N LEU A 126 1.63 -5.85 11.79
CA LEU A 126 0.18 -5.81 12.04
C LEU A 126 -0.22 -6.59 13.29
N LYS A 127 0.40 -7.74 13.55
CA LYS A 127 0.19 -8.48 14.80
C LYS A 127 0.66 -7.71 16.03
N LEU A 128 1.82 -7.05 15.98
CA LEU A 128 2.31 -6.17 17.06
C LEU A 128 1.35 -5.01 17.32
N LEU A 129 0.69 -4.50 16.29
CA LEU A 129 -0.34 -3.46 16.39
C LEU A 129 -1.72 -4.02 16.80
N ASN A 130 -1.82 -5.28 17.20
CA ASN A 130 -3.08 -5.95 17.57
C ASN A 130 -4.13 -5.91 16.45
N PHE A 131 -3.74 -6.25 15.23
CA PHE A 131 -4.64 -6.61 14.16
C PHE A 131 -4.78 -8.13 14.04
N LYS A 132 -5.99 -8.59 13.78
CA LYS A 132 -6.25 -9.99 13.39
C LYS A 132 -6.12 -10.12 11.88
N ILE A 133 -5.11 -10.86 11.41
CA ILE A 133 -4.94 -11.14 9.99
C ILE A 133 -6.06 -12.07 9.53
N THR A 134 -6.75 -11.71 8.45
CA THR A 134 -7.86 -12.49 7.88
C THR A 134 -7.51 -13.11 6.55
N LYS A 135 -6.61 -12.48 5.78
CA LYS A 135 -6.19 -12.99 4.47
C LYS A 135 -4.81 -12.47 4.12
N THR A 136 -4.03 -13.30 3.46
CA THR A 136 -2.80 -12.91 2.76
C THR A 136 -2.83 -13.49 1.35
N SER A 137 -2.36 -12.74 0.36
CA SER A 137 -2.28 -13.20 -1.02
C SER A 137 -1.15 -12.51 -1.77
N TYR A 138 -0.60 -13.21 -2.76
CA TYR A 138 0.30 -12.65 -3.75
C TYR A 138 -0.50 -12.31 -5.00
N ILE A 139 -0.29 -11.11 -5.55
CA ILE A 139 -1.02 -10.60 -6.71
C ILE A 139 -0.03 -10.41 -7.85
N ARG A 140 -0.40 -10.92 -9.03
CA ARG A 140 0.30 -10.68 -10.28
C ARG A 140 -0.45 -9.63 -11.08
N LEU A 141 0.26 -8.65 -11.60
CA LEU A 141 -0.31 -7.76 -12.62
C LEU A 141 -0.41 -8.53 -13.93
N THR A 142 -1.62 -8.64 -14.45
CA THR A 142 -1.92 -9.28 -15.73
C THR A 142 -2.46 -8.26 -16.73
N GLY A 143 -2.29 -8.53 -18.02
CA GLY A 143 -2.83 -7.68 -19.10
C GLY A 143 -2.14 -6.34 -19.27
N THR A 144 -0.97 -6.15 -18.70
CA THR A 144 -0.13 -4.97 -18.85
C THR A 144 1.19 -5.35 -19.50
N TRP A 145 1.97 -4.38 -19.97
CA TRP A 145 3.34 -4.60 -20.45
C TRP A 145 4.29 -5.17 -19.35
N ARG A 146 3.81 -5.24 -18.10
CA ARG A 146 4.49 -5.89 -16.95
C ARG A 146 4.08 -7.35 -16.76
N ASP A 147 3.20 -7.88 -17.61
CA ASP A 147 2.79 -9.29 -17.59
C ASP A 147 3.84 -10.11 -18.35
N TYR A 148 4.85 -10.54 -17.63
CA TYR A 148 5.91 -11.35 -18.21
C TYR A 148 5.57 -12.83 -18.03
N HIS A 149 5.42 -13.56 -19.11
CA HIS A 149 5.13 -14.99 -19.08
C HIS A 149 6.12 -15.81 -18.25
N ILE A 150 7.39 -15.38 -18.18
CA ILE A 150 8.41 -16.02 -17.35
C ILE A 150 8.05 -16.01 -15.85
N ASP A 151 7.29 -15.02 -15.36
CA ASP A 151 6.87 -14.93 -13.97
C ASP A 151 5.98 -16.11 -13.54
N TYR A 152 5.33 -16.79 -14.51
CA TYR A 152 4.50 -17.97 -14.26
C TYR A 152 5.32 -19.23 -13.98
N LEU A 153 6.61 -19.23 -14.31
CA LEU A 153 7.53 -20.32 -14.00
C LEU A 153 7.96 -20.36 -12.53
N PHE A 154 7.73 -19.27 -11.80
CA PHE A 154 8.12 -19.16 -10.39
C PHE A 154 6.94 -19.44 -9.44
N PRO A 155 7.21 -19.95 -8.23
CA PRO A 155 6.22 -19.96 -7.15
C PRO A 155 5.64 -18.58 -6.90
N LYS A 156 4.38 -18.50 -6.45
CA LYS A 156 3.66 -17.20 -6.31
C LYS A 156 4.43 -16.14 -5.51
N HIS A 157 5.15 -16.53 -4.47
CA HIS A 157 5.92 -15.59 -3.65
C HIS A 157 7.12 -14.97 -4.39
N LEU A 158 7.61 -15.62 -5.43
CA LEU A 158 8.69 -15.11 -6.28
C LEU A 158 8.18 -14.49 -7.59
N GLY A 159 7.11 -15.04 -8.16
CA GLY A 159 6.57 -14.65 -9.46
C GLY A 159 5.45 -13.59 -9.41
N CYS A 160 5.09 -13.09 -8.24
CA CYS A 160 4.08 -12.03 -8.10
C CYS A 160 4.72 -10.73 -7.62
N ASN A 161 4.42 -9.64 -8.30
CA ASN A 161 5.01 -8.32 -8.00
C ASN A 161 4.37 -7.62 -6.79
N PHE A 162 3.15 -7.99 -6.42
CA PHE A 162 2.48 -7.41 -5.25
C PHE A 162 2.06 -8.47 -4.25
N MET A 163 1.90 -8.02 -3.01
CA MET A 163 1.27 -8.78 -1.95
C MET A 163 0.16 -7.97 -1.29
N GLN A 164 -0.92 -8.64 -0.91
CA GLN A 164 -2.07 -8.06 -0.22
C GLN A 164 -2.26 -8.72 1.13
N ILE A 165 -2.46 -7.88 2.14
CA ILE A 165 -2.79 -8.30 3.49
C ILE A 165 -4.13 -7.66 3.88
N GLU A 166 -5.08 -8.49 4.32
CA GLU A 166 -6.33 -8.06 4.93
C GLU A 166 -6.31 -8.38 6.42
N SER A 167 -6.72 -7.42 7.22
CA SER A 167 -6.76 -7.57 8.67
C SER A 167 -7.92 -6.80 9.29
N ILE A 168 -8.30 -7.18 10.51
CA ILE A 168 -9.38 -6.55 11.27
C ILE A 168 -8.80 -5.94 12.53
N LYS A 169 -9.21 -4.70 12.84
CA LYS A 169 -8.92 -4.04 14.10
C LYS A 169 -9.68 -4.74 15.22
N ILE A 170 -8.95 -5.30 16.19
CA ILE A 170 -9.48 -5.87 17.42
C ILE A 170 -9.67 -4.77 18.47
#